data_58bdbef71c1cfdfcc80fba0e68d4b8f6
#
_entry.id   58bdbef71c1cfdfcc80fba0e68d4b8f6
#
_cell.length_a   1.000
_cell.length_b   1.000
_cell.length_c   1.000
_cell.angle_alpha   90.00
_cell.angle_beta   90.00
_cell.angle_gamma   90.00
#
_symmetry.space_group_name_H-M   'P 1'
#
loop_
_entity.id
_entity.type
_entity.pdbx_description
1 polymer ?
#
loop_
_entity_poly.entity_id
_entity_poly.type
_entity_poly.pdbx_seq_one_letter_code
_entity_poly.pdbx_strand_id
1 'polypeptide(L)'
;MKVKSYLKPLIGLSFFTSLFFTKVNANLNLHNTYFDRCLKKYNQEKYELALKDCNKAIKAHSKWGNTFNNRGLVHLELGNFESAISDFKTAMKLSNAMFSAKNFGNIAYAYESLGNYQGAIENYSKAIEIRPNLGYVLHGRGWVNMEIGNFEEALDDYENAIKFYSKGELRDMDAVFWNNFGWIKENLKDYKGALNEYNIGIKKDPTDSLIYANRANIKFELGDEEGACSDYKKSSKLGDEGNTEWLNSKEGKWCKNMKI
;
A
#
# COMPACT_ATOMS: atom_id res chain seq x y z
N MET A 1 -18.27 14.59 -81.89
CA MET A 1 -17.21 14.30 -80.92
C MET A 1 -17.86 13.70 -79.67
N LYS A 2 -17.68 12.40 -79.42
CA LYS A 2 -18.22 11.73 -78.24
C LYS A 2 -17.13 11.64 -77.21
N VAL A 3 -17.29 12.32 -76.06
CA VAL A 3 -16.38 12.22 -74.92
C VAL A 3 -16.82 10.96 -74.11
N LYS A 4 -16.01 9.92 -74.12
CA LYS A 4 -16.15 8.76 -73.24
C LYS A 4 -15.63 9.08 -71.88
N SER A 5 -16.49 9.19 -70.85
CA SER A 5 -16.15 9.24 -69.46
C SER A 5 -15.67 7.88 -68.97
N TYR A 6 -14.41 7.75 -68.58
CA TYR A 6 -13.91 6.58 -67.84
C TYR A 6 -14.11 6.81 -66.35
N LEU A 7 -15.25 6.40 -65.79
CA LEU A 7 -15.40 6.17 -64.39
C LEU A 7 -14.91 4.74 -64.09
N LYS A 8 -13.71 4.60 -63.54
CA LYS A 8 -13.26 3.36 -62.91
C LYS A 8 -13.99 3.24 -61.56
N PRO A 9 -14.61 2.11 -61.24
CA PRO A 9 -15.25 1.96 -59.94
C PRO A 9 -14.23 1.86 -58.82
N LEU A 10 -14.40 2.69 -57.75
CA LEU A 10 -13.67 2.66 -56.48
C LEU A 10 -14.10 1.44 -55.64
N ILE A 11 -13.89 0.22 -56.17
CA ILE A 11 -14.26 -1.02 -55.44
C ILE A 11 -13.20 -1.45 -54.43
N GLY A 12 -12.00 -0.87 -54.48
CA GLY A 12 -10.88 -1.25 -53.60
C GLY A 12 -10.93 -0.65 -52.18
N LEU A 13 -11.53 0.54 -51.97
CA LEU A 13 -11.53 1.22 -50.68
C LEU A 13 -12.50 0.62 -49.64
N SER A 14 -13.66 0.11 -50.07
CA SER A 14 -14.66 -0.43 -49.16
C SER A 14 -14.26 -1.79 -48.54
N PHE A 15 -13.53 -2.63 -49.29
CA PHE A 15 -13.03 -3.92 -48.79
C PHE A 15 -11.91 -3.76 -47.76
N PHE A 16 -10.98 -2.84 -47.97
CA PHE A 16 -9.91 -2.57 -47.01
C PHE A 16 -10.45 -1.94 -45.73
N THR A 17 -11.41 -1.05 -45.78
CA THR A 17 -12.06 -0.45 -44.62
C THR A 17 -12.85 -1.49 -43.81
N SER A 18 -13.64 -2.35 -44.46
CA SER A 18 -14.42 -3.39 -43.76
C SER A 18 -13.53 -4.44 -43.07
N LEU A 19 -12.44 -4.90 -43.70
CA LEU A 19 -11.44 -5.80 -43.11
C LEU A 19 -10.69 -5.17 -41.98
N PHE A 20 -10.37 -3.87 -42.06
CA PHE A 20 -9.73 -3.13 -40.98
C PHE A 20 -10.67 -3.00 -39.79
N PHE A 21 -11.91 -2.60 -39.97
CA PHE A 21 -12.95 -2.49 -38.92
C PHE A 21 -13.24 -3.85 -38.26
N THR A 22 -13.33 -4.93 -38.99
CA THR A 22 -13.57 -6.27 -38.45
C THR A 22 -12.38 -6.73 -37.59
N LYS A 23 -11.15 -6.49 -38.04
CA LYS A 23 -9.92 -6.82 -37.27
C LYS A 23 -9.78 -5.97 -35.99
N VAL A 24 -10.11 -4.67 -36.06
CA VAL A 24 -10.11 -3.78 -34.89
C VAL A 24 -11.16 -4.25 -33.88
N ASN A 25 -12.37 -4.56 -34.30
CA ASN A 25 -13.44 -5.05 -33.42
C ASN A 25 -13.10 -6.42 -32.82
N ALA A 26 -12.48 -7.33 -33.56
CA ALA A 26 -12.05 -8.62 -33.06
C ALA A 26 -10.95 -8.46 -31.97
N ASN A 27 -9.99 -7.56 -32.18
CA ASN A 27 -8.95 -7.26 -31.19
C ASN A 27 -9.53 -6.61 -29.94
N LEU A 28 -10.53 -5.74 -30.08
CA LEU A 28 -11.20 -5.09 -28.96
C LEU A 28 -11.99 -6.11 -28.12
N ASN A 29 -12.73 -7.02 -28.77
CA ASN A 29 -13.45 -8.09 -28.08
C ASN A 29 -12.48 -9.04 -27.33
N LEU A 30 -11.35 -9.36 -27.96
CA LEU A 30 -10.32 -10.20 -27.37
C LEU A 30 -9.66 -9.49 -26.17
N HIS A 31 -9.38 -8.19 -26.29
CA HIS A 31 -8.90 -7.36 -25.19
C HIS A 31 -9.86 -7.42 -24.00
N ASN A 32 -11.13 -7.08 -24.21
CA ASN A 32 -12.14 -7.05 -23.15
C ASN A 32 -12.25 -8.42 -22.45
N THR A 33 -12.28 -9.50 -23.22
CA THR A 33 -12.32 -10.86 -22.66
C THR A 33 -11.16 -11.15 -21.73
N TYR A 34 -9.92 -10.82 -22.13
CA TYR A 34 -8.74 -11.06 -21.29
C TYR A 34 -8.64 -10.06 -20.15
N PHE A 35 -9.08 -8.82 -20.35
CA PHE A 35 -9.13 -7.81 -19.30
C PHE A 35 -10.05 -8.24 -18.14
N ASP A 36 -11.29 -8.66 -18.46
CA ASP A 36 -12.26 -9.14 -17.47
C ASP A 36 -11.75 -10.39 -16.74
N ARG A 37 -11.09 -11.30 -17.46
CA ARG A 37 -10.47 -12.49 -16.87
C ARG A 37 -9.31 -12.14 -15.96
N CYS A 38 -8.48 -11.14 -16.31
CA CYS A 38 -7.40 -10.65 -15.47
C CYS A 38 -7.97 -10.13 -14.14
N LEU A 39 -8.98 -9.23 -14.18
CA LEU A 39 -9.65 -8.70 -13.00
C LEU A 39 -10.28 -9.79 -12.14
N LYS A 40 -11.01 -10.73 -12.77
CA LYS A 40 -11.62 -11.84 -12.03
C LYS A 40 -10.59 -12.68 -11.29
N LYS A 41 -9.44 -12.97 -11.91
CA LYS A 41 -8.38 -13.75 -11.30
C LYS A 41 -7.63 -12.97 -10.22
N TYR A 42 -7.41 -11.67 -10.41
CA TYR A 42 -6.88 -10.78 -9.39
C TYR A 42 -7.75 -10.82 -8.12
N ASN A 43 -9.06 -10.64 -8.27
CA ASN A 43 -10.01 -10.70 -7.16
C ASN A 43 -10.12 -12.10 -6.51
N GLN A 44 -9.61 -13.15 -7.17
CA GLN A 44 -9.49 -14.50 -6.63
C GLN A 44 -8.08 -14.80 -6.10
N GLU A 45 -7.21 -13.80 -5.98
CA GLU A 45 -5.82 -13.91 -5.52
C GLU A 45 -4.95 -14.87 -6.36
N LYS A 46 -5.38 -15.14 -7.62
CA LYS A 46 -4.66 -16.00 -8.58
C LYS A 46 -3.74 -15.15 -9.45
N TYR A 47 -2.74 -14.51 -8.83
CA TYR A 47 -1.97 -13.43 -9.43
C TYR A 47 -1.16 -13.86 -10.66
N GLU A 48 -0.54 -15.03 -10.70
CA GLU A 48 0.21 -15.52 -11.88
C GLU A 48 -0.73 -15.78 -13.07
N LEU A 49 -1.96 -16.25 -12.80
CA LEU A 49 -2.96 -16.46 -13.84
C LEU A 49 -3.55 -15.12 -14.32
N ALA A 50 -3.71 -14.16 -13.41
CA ALA A 50 -4.11 -12.80 -13.74
C ALA A 50 -3.07 -12.14 -14.64
N LEU A 51 -1.78 -12.24 -14.31
CA LEU A 51 -0.67 -11.70 -15.11
C LEU A 51 -0.68 -12.22 -16.55
N LYS A 52 -0.90 -13.53 -16.73
CA LYS A 52 -1.01 -14.14 -18.06
C LYS A 52 -2.15 -13.53 -18.89
N ASP A 53 -3.31 -13.29 -18.28
CA ASP A 53 -4.45 -12.73 -18.98
C ASP A 53 -4.30 -11.20 -19.19
N CYS A 54 -3.73 -10.44 -18.24
CA CYS A 54 -3.38 -9.03 -18.47
C CYS A 54 -2.39 -8.86 -19.62
N ASN A 55 -1.38 -9.71 -19.74
CA ASN A 55 -0.42 -9.69 -20.85
C ASN A 55 -1.12 -9.94 -22.21
N LYS A 56 -2.09 -10.85 -22.25
CA LYS A 56 -2.89 -11.11 -23.47
C LYS A 56 -3.78 -9.91 -23.81
N ALA A 57 -4.37 -9.26 -22.83
CA ALA A 57 -5.18 -8.06 -23.04
C ALA A 57 -4.33 -6.92 -23.63
N ILE A 58 -3.14 -6.67 -23.07
CA ILE A 58 -2.20 -5.66 -23.61
C ILE A 58 -1.76 -6.00 -25.03
N LYS A 59 -1.47 -7.27 -25.32
CA LYS A 59 -1.11 -7.71 -26.67
C LYS A 59 -2.24 -7.49 -27.67
N ALA A 60 -3.49 -7.68 -27.26
CA ALA A 60 -4.65 -7.42 -28.10
C ALA A 60 -4.89 -5.91 -28.32
N HIS A 61 -4.67 -5.08 -27.29
CA HIS A 61 -4.84 -3.63 -27.36
C HIS A 61 -3.92 -2.90 -26.37
N SER A 62 -2.83 -2.30 -26.87
CA SER A 62 -1.76 -1.70 -26.06
C SER A 62 -1.97 -0.25 -25.65
N LYS A 63 -3.12 0.37 -25.96
CA LYS A 63 -3.36 1.81 -25.72
C LYS A 63 -4.31 2.08 -24.55
N TRP A 64 -4.68 1.08 -23.76
CA TRP A 64 -5.59 1.24 -22.64
C TRP A 64 -4.85 1.28 -21.32
N GLY A 65 -4.75 2.49 -20.73
CA GLY A 65 -4.04 2.72 -19.49
C GLY A 65 -4.55 1.85 -18.34
N ASN A 66 -5.86 1.59 -18.26
CA ASN A 66 -6.44 0.74 -17.21
C ASN A 66 -5.88 -0.68 -17.21
N THR A 67 -5.51 -1.22 -18.40
CA THR A 67 -4.92 -2.58 -18.45
C THR A 67 -3.52 -2.61 -17.87
N PHE A 68 -2.72 -1.57 -18.12
CA PHE A 68 -1.42 -1.42 -17.48
C PHE A 68 -1.56 -1.18 -15.99
N ASN A 69 -2.53 -0.34 -15.55
CA ASN A 69 -2.80 -0.16 -14.14
C ASN A 69 -3.11 -1.49 -13.43
N ASN A 70 -3.99 -2.30 -14.01
CA ASN A 70 -4.36 -3.59 -13.42
C ASN A 70 -3.19 -4.58 -13.44
N ARG A 71 -2.36 -4.59 -14.49
CA ARG A 71 -1.14 -5.41 -14.50
C ARG A 71 -0.13 -4.92 -13.46
N GLY A 72 -0.01 -3.62 -13.28
CA GLY A 72 0.80 -3.02 -12.21
C GLY A 72 0.36 -3.50 -10.83
N LEU A 73 -0.95 -3.53 -10.55
CA LEU A 73 -1.48 -4.10 -9.30
C LEU A 73 -1.12 -5.59 -9.15
N VAL A 74 -1.28 -6.37 -10.22
CA VAL A 74 -0.86 -7.79 -10.20
C VAL A 74 0.63 -7.93 -9.94
N HIS A 75 1.46 -7.05 -10.50
CA HIS A 75 2.90 -7.03 -10.25
C HIS A 75 3.24 -6.68 -8.80
N LEU A 76 2.49 -5.76 -8.15
CA LEU A 76 2.67 -5.48 -6.71
C LEU A 76 2.44 -6.73 -5.87
N GLU A 77 1.33 -7.43 -6.09
CA GLU A 77 0.99 -8.66 -5.34
C GLU A 77 1.99 -9.80 -5.55
N LEU A 78 2.67 -9.80 -6.68
CA LEU A 78 3.74 -10.77 -7.00
C LEU A 78 5.13 -10.31 -6.53
N GLY A 79 5.26 -9.15 -5.89
CA GLY A 79 6.55 -8.58 -5.48
C GLY A 79 7.43 -8.07 -6.64
N ASN A 80 6.87 -7.93 -7.84
CA ASN A 80 7.58 -7.46 -9.03
C ASN A 80 7.54 -5.91 -9.10
N PHE A 81 8.14 -5.23 -8.12
CA PHE A 81 7.94 -3.81 -7.87
C PHE A 81 8.41 -2.91 -9.03
N GLU A 82 9.54 -3.19 -9.69
CA GLU A 82 10.02 -2.41 -10.82
C GLU A 82 9.06 -2.51 -12.02
N SER A 83 8.51 -3.71 -12.26
CA SER A 83 7.51 -3.91 -13.31
C SER A 83 6.22 -3.16 -13.00
N ALA A 84 5.79 -3.14 -11.73
CA ALA A 84 4.64 -2.38 -11.28
C ALA A 84 4.83 -0.88 -11.52
N ILE A 85 5.98 -0.31 -11.14
CA ILE A 85 6.32 1.10 -11.37
C ILE A 85 6.27 1.44 -12.88
N SER A 86 6.84 0.58 -13.72
CA SER A 86 6.82 0.76 -15.18
C SER A 86 5.40 0.78 -15.74
N ASP A 87 4.56 -0.12 -15.27
CA ASP A 87 3.17 -0.25 -15.68
C ASP A 87 2.33 0.95 -15.22
N PHE A 88 2.45 1.39 -13.97
CA PHE A 88 1.74 2.59 -13.50
C PHE A 88 2.16 3.86 -14.23
N LYS A 89 3.46 4.03 -14.53
CA LYS A 89 3.96 5.14 -15.36
C LYS A 89 3.38 5.09 -16.78
N THR A 90 3.25 3.91 -17.36
CA THR A 90 2.62 3.71 -18.66
C THR A 90 1.12 4.01 -18.61
N ALA A 91 0.44 3.54 -17.58
CA ALA A 91 -0.98 3.83 -17.35
C ALA A 91 -1.25 5.34 -17.27
N MET A 92 -0.43 6.10 -16.54
CA MET A 92 -0.55 7.56 -16.44
C MET A 92 -0.33 8.27 -17.78
N LYS A 93 0.57 7.78 -18.64
CA LYS A 93 0.80 8.35 -19.99
C LYS A 93 -0.37 8.10 -20.95
N LEU A 94 -1.10 7.01 -20.75
CA LEU A 94 -2.20 6.59 -21.62
C LEU A 94 -3.58 7.05 -21.14
N SER A 95 -3.69 7.50 -19.91
CA SER A 95 -4.94 7.91 -19.25
C SER A 95 -4.94 9.39 -18.93
N ASN A 96 -6.14 10.01 -18.83
CA ASN A 96 -6.27 11.38 -18.34
C ASN A 96 -5.94 11.48 -16.84
N ALA A 97 -5.53 12.65 -16.39
CA ALA A 97 -4.97 12.99 -15.07
C ALA A 97 -5.73 12.48 -13.81
N MET A 98 -6.99 12.04 -13.94
CA MET A 98 -7.82 11.65 -12.79
C MET A 98 -7.36 10.35 -12.07
N PHE A 99 -6.55 9.51 -12.73
CA PHE A 99 -5.95 8.31 -12.12
C PHE A 99 -4.61 8.58 -11.43
N SER A 100 -4.08 9.79 -11.57
CA SER A 100 -2.71 10.10 -11.17
C SER A 100 -2.44 9.90 -9.68
N ALA A 101 -3.34 10.34 -8.77
CA ALA A 101 -3.11 10.22 -7.33
C ALA A 101 -2.96 8.77 -6.85
N LYS A 102 -3.86 7.87 -7.30
CA LYS A 102 -3.76 6.44 -6.95
C LYS A 102 -2.51 5.79 -7.53
N ASN A 103 -2.17 6.14 -8.78
CA ASN A 103 -0.97 5.59 -9.42
C ASN A 103 0.31 6.09 -8.75
N PHE A 104 0.37 7.35 -8.33
CA PHE A 104 1.49 7.85 -7.53
C PHE A 104 1.57 7.13 -6.18
N GLY A 105 0.44 6.90 -5.48
CA GLY A 105 0.40 6.11 -4.26
C GLY A 105 0.93 4.68 -4.46
N ASN A 106 0.51 4.00 -5.54
CA ASN A 106 0.98 2.65 -5.86
C ASN A 106 2.48 2.60 -6.24
N ILE A 107 2.96 3.62 -6.97
CA ILE A 107 4.39 3.77 -7.28
C ILE A 107 5.19 4.01 -6.01
N ALA A 108 4.66 4.83 -5.10
CA ALA A 108 5.29 5.10 -3.81
C ALA A 108 5.42 3.82 -2.98
N TYR A 109 4.34 3.03 -2.88
CA TYR A 109 4.36 1.73 -2.20
C TYR A 109 5.38 0.75 -2.82
N ALA A 110 5.50 0.73 -4.15
CA ALA A 110 6.51 -0.09 -4.80
C ALA A 110 7.95 0.38 -4.48
N TYR A 111 8.20 1.70 -4.42
CA TYR A 111 9.50 2.24 -3.99
C TYR A 111 9.78 1.96 -2.51
N GLU A 112 8.77 2.08 -1.64
CA GLU A 112 8.85 1.70 -0.23
C GLU A 112 9.28 0.23 -0.09
N SER A 113 8.60 -0.68 -0.79
CA SER A 113 8.91 -2.11 -0.79
C SER A 113 10.31 -2.45 -1.34
N LEU A 114 10.88 -1.58 -2.18
CA LEU A 114 12.27 -1.67 -2.66
C LEU A 114 13.28 -1.01 -1.71
N GLY A 115 12.84 -0.45 -0.57
CA GLY A 115 13.69 0.31 0.34
C GLY A 115 14.12 1.67 -0.20
N ASN A 116 13.57 2.13 -1.32
CA ASN A 116 13.83 3.46 -1.86
C ASN A 116 12.89 4.49 -1.21
N TYR A 117 13.17 4.83 0.04
CA TYR A 117 12.34 5.70 0.85
C TYR A 117 12.22 7.12 0.29
N GLN A 118 13.29 7.66 -0.32
CA GLN A 118 13.23 8.96 -0.98
C GLN A 118 12.24 8.95 -2.15
N GLY A 119 12.31 7.93 -3.01
CA GLY A 119 11.38 7.76 -4.13
C GLY A 119 9.93 7.54 -3.65
N ALA A 120 9.74 6.85 -2.52
CA ALA A 120 8.43 6.66 -1.91
C ALA A 120 7.83 7.99 -1.44
N ILE A 121 8.56 8.78 -0.65
CA ILE A 121 8.12 10.11 -0.14
C ILE A 121 7.75 11.05 -1.29
N GLU A 122 8.57 11.13 -2.35
CA GLU A 122 8.29 11.97 -3.51
C GLU A 122 6.97 11.61 -4.19
N ASN A 123 6.70 10.31 -4.35
CA ASN A 123 5.49 9.86 -5.04
C ASN A 123 4.26 9.92 -4.12
N TYR A 124 4.37 9.61 -2.82
CA TYR A 124 3.30 9.85 -1.87
C TYR A 124 2.93 11.35 -1.82
N SER A 125 3.92 12.25 -1.78
CA SER A 125 3.68 13.70 -1.76
C SER A 125 2.94 14.18 -3.01
N LYS A 126 3.30 13.69 -4.22
CA LYS A 126 2.55 13.97 -5.46
C LYS A 126 1.10 13.45 -5.39
N ALA A 127 0.89 12.29 -4.78
CA ALA A 127 -0.46 11.76 -4.59
C ALA A 127 -1.30 12.66 -3.66
N ILE A 128 -0.70 13.14 -2.57
CA ILE A 128 -1.33 14.05 -1.58
C ILE A 128 -1.62 15.42 -2.20
N GLU A 129 -0.71 15.97 -3.01
CA GLU A 129 -0.95 17.24 -3.75
C GLU A 129 -2.18 17.14 -4.65
N ILE A 130 -2.39 16.00 -5.32
CA ILE A 130 -3.56 15.80 -6.19
C ILE A 130 -4.82 15.51 -5.39
N ARG A 131 -4.73 14.72 -4.32
CA ARG A 131 -5.84 14.30 -3.46
C ARG A 131 -5.39 14.22 -2.00
N PRO A 132 -5.55 15.31 -1.23
CA PRO A 132 -5.07 15.37 0.15
C PRO A 132 -5.76 14.44 1.14
N ASN A 133 -6.92 13.89 0.77
CA ASN A 133 -7.77 13.08 1.64
C ASN A 133 -7.67 11.56 1.39
N LEU A 134 -6.53 11.08 0.91
CA LEU A 134 -6.27 9.65 0.75
C LEU A 134 -5.58 9.12 2.01
N GLY A 135 -6.35 8.63 2.99
CA GLY A 135 -5.83 8.14 4.28
C GLY A 135 -4.69 7.13 4.13
N TYR A 136 -4.82 6.16 3.20
CA TYR A 136 -3.78 5.14 2.98
C TYR A 136 -2.47 5.72 2.40
N VAL A 137 -2.53 6.82 1.64
CA VAL A 137 -1.32 7.49 1.10
C VAL A 137 -0.58 8.26 2.20
N LEU A 138 -1.35 8.97 3.06
CA LEU A 138 -0.81 9.62 4.24
C LEU A 138 -0.17 8.60 5.19
N HIS A 139 -0.87 7.52 5.50
CA HIS A 139 -0.32 6.42 6.31
C HIS A 139 0.99 5.87 5.73
N GLY A 140 1.04 5.59 4.42
CA GLY A 140 2.26 5.11 3.77
C GLY A 140 3.40 6.12 3.87
N ARG A 141 3.17 7.43 3.61
CA ARG A 141 4.20 8.44 3.76
C ARG A 141 4.66 8.57 5.22
N GLY A 142 3.73 8.58 6.15
CA GLY A 142 4.01 8.61 7.59
C GLY A 142 4.84 7.41 8.04
N TRP A 143 4.54 6.21 7.54
CA TRP A 143 5.36 5.03 7.83
C TRP A 143 6.80 5.19 7.30
N VAL A 144 6.95 5.64 6.06
CA VAL A 144 8.30 5.88 5.51
C VAL A 144 9.05 6.96 6.29
N ASN A 145 8.39 8.06 6.68
CA ASN A 145 8.98 9.11 7.51
C ASN A 145 9.42 8.56 8.88
N MET A 146 8.60 7.71 9.51
CA MET A 146 8.93 7.02 10.75
C MET A 146 10.20 6.16 10.59
N GLU A 147 10.30 5.37 9.53
CA GLU A 147 11.45 4.48 9.27
C GLU A 147 12.78 5.25 9.09
N ILE A 148 12.72 6.46 8.55
CA ILE A 148 13.92 7.31 8.39
C ILE A 148 14.14 8.30 9.55
N GLY A 149 13.32 8.25 10.59
CA GLY A 149 13.46 9.06 11.80
C GLY A 149 12.87 10.47 11.71
N ASN A 150 12.08 10.79 10.71
CA ASN A 150 11.35 12.07 10.57
C ASN A 150 10.03 11.98 11.34
N PHE A 151 10.11 12.00 12.67
CA PHE A 151 8.96 11.70 13.53
C PHE A 151 7.89 12.78 13.53
N GLU A 152 8.26 14.07 13.37
CA GLU A 152 7.29 15.17 13.29
C GLU A 152 6.41 15.04 12.03
N GLU A 153 7.01 14.78 10.88
CA GLU A 153 6.30 14.56 9.62
C GLU A 153 5.47 13.27 9.67
N ALA A 154 5.99 12.22 10.30
CA ALA A 154 5.26 11.00 10.52
C ALA A 154 4.02 11.21 11.39
N LEU A 155 4.13 12.00 12.47
CA LEU A 155 3.02 12.34 13.36
C LEU A 155 1.91 13.05 12.59
N ASP A 156 2.25 14.11 11.82
CA ASP A 156 1.27 14.85 11.01
C ASP A 156 0.55 13.95 10.01
N ASP A 157 1.28 13.07 9.34
CA ASP A 157 0.74 12.13 8.38
C ASP A 157 -0.21 11.11 9.03
N TYR A 158 0.15 10.53 10.19
CA TYR A 158 -0.72 9.59 10.91
C TYR A 158 -1.99 10.27 11.44
N GLU A 159 -1.88 11.46 12.02
CA GLU A 159 -3.04 12.24 12.48
C GLU A 159 -3.98 12.61 11.33
N ASN A 160 -3.43 13.02 10.20
CA ASN A 160 -4.23 13.33 9.02
C ASN A 160 -4.82 12.06 8.40
N ALA A 161 -4.11 10.93 8.37
CA ALA A 161 -4.66 9.65 7.93
C ALA A 161 -5.90 9.27 8.75
N ILE A 162 -5.85 9.36 10.07
CA ILE A 162 -6.99 9.09 10.97
C ILE A 162 -8.20 9.96 10.64
N LYS A 163 -8.00 11.25 10.31
CA LYS A 163 -9.10 12.15 9.94
C LYS A 163 -9.80 11.73 8.65
N PHE A 164 -9.07 11.17 7.70
CA PHE A 164 -9.59 10.82 6.37
C PHE A 164 -10.00 9.35 6.23
N TYR A 165 -9.59 8.49 7.13
CA TYR A 165 -10.17 7.16 7.21
C TYR A 165 -11.63 7.24 7.68
N SER A 166 -12.49 6.46 7.04
CA SER A 166 -13.86 6.30 7.54
C SER A 166 -13.85 5.59 8.91
N LYS A 167 -14.95 5.72 9.67
CA LYS A 167 -15.08 4.99 10.96
C LYS A 167 -14.94 3.47 10.79
N GLY A 168 -15.33 2.91 9.64
CA GLY A 168 -15.14 1.50 9.31
C GLY A 168 -13.67 1.15 9.13
N GLU A 169 -12.97 1.92 8.28
CA GLU A 169 -11.54 1.73 8.02
C GLU A 169 -10.71 1.85 9.31
N LEU A 170 -10.98 2.85 10.17
CA LEU A 170 -10.31 2.99 11.47
C LEU A 170 -10.57 1.81 12.41
N ARG A 171 -11.79 1.26 12.39
CA ARG A 171 -12.11 0.07 13.17
C ARG A 171 -11.34 -1.15 12.67
N ASP A 172 -11.06 -1.22 11.37
CA ASP A 172 -10.37 -2.34 10.74
C ASP A 172 -8.84 -2.15 10.70
N MET A 173 -8.31 -0.97 11.14
CA MET A 173 -6.88 -0.79 11.34
C MET A 173 -6.37 -1.82 12.34
N ASP A 174 -5.29 -2.49 11.96
CA ASP A 174 -4.67 -3.53 12.77
C ASP A 174 -3.88 -2.97 13.97
N ALA A 175 -3.36 -3.85 14.78
CA ALA A 175 -2.55 -3.49 15.94
C ALA A 175 -1.25 -2.80 15.54
N VAL A 176 -0.68 -3.15 14.37
CA VAL A 176 0.59 -2.60 13.88
C VAL A 176 0.48 -1.10 13.61
N PHE A 177 -0.64 -0.65 13.03
CA PHE A 177 -0.88 0.80 12.84
C PHE A 177 -0.78 1.57 14.16
N TRP A 178 -1.47 1.08 15.20
CA TRP A 178 -1.52 1.75 16.49
C TRP A 178 -0.20 1.64 17.25
N ASN A 179 0.51 0.53 17.09
CA ASN A 179 1.86 0.38 17.63
C ASN A 179 2.83 1.40 17.01
N ASN A 180 2.83 1.54 15.69
CA ASN A 180 3.69 2.49 15.00
C ASN A 180 3.35 3.94 15.39
N PHE A 181 2.05 4.25 15.52
CA PHE A 181 1.62 5.57 15.98
C PHE A 181 2.07 5.86 17.42
N GLY A 182 1.98 4.87 18.31
CA GLY A 182 2.53 4.96 19.65
C GLY A 182 4.05 5.19 19.64
N TRP A 183 4.78 4.46 18.80
CA TRP A 183 6.23 4.59 18.69
C TRP A 183 6.68 5.96 18.16
N ILE A 184 5.94 6.53 17.20
CA ILE A 184 6.16 7.92 16.73
C ILE A 184 6.06 8.89 17.93
N LYS A 185 4.98 8.81 18.71
CA LYS A 185 4.76 9.66 19.88
C LYS A 185 5.81 9.47 20.98
N GLU A 186 6.24 8.23 21.20
CA GLU A 186 7.33 7.89 22.11
C GLU A 186 8.63 8.62 21.74
N ASN A 187 9.04 8.58 20.46
CA ASN A 187 10.24 9.26 19.97
C ASN A 187 10.14 10.79 20.11
N LEU A 188 8.93 11.33 20.02
CA LEU A 188 8.64 12.76 20.29
C LEU A 188 8.46 13.06 21.80
N LYS A 189 8.66 12.07 22.68
CA LYS A 189 8.49 12.16 24.14
C LYS A 189 7.07 12.47 24.62
N ASP A 190 6.07 12.30 23.75
CA ASP A 190 4.67 12.28 24.17
C ASP A 190 4.29 10.90 24.72
N TYR A 191 4.82 10.60 25.89
CA TYR A 191 4.62 9.30 26.57
C TYR A 191 3.16 9.02 26.91
N LYS A 192 2.37 10.05 27.22
CA LYS A 192 0.94 9.88 27.50
C LYS A 192 0.17 9.53 26.22
N GLY A 193 0.47 10.20 25.13
CA GLY A 193 -0.06 9.87 23.83
C GLY A 193 0.33 8.45 23.40
N ALA A 194 1.61 8.09 23.53
CA ALA A 194 2.09 6.75 23.20
C ALA A 194 1.35 5.65 23.96
N LEU A 195 1.14 5.80 25.28
CA LEU A 195 0.37 4.85 26.10
C LEU A 195 -1.07 4.67 25.58
N ASN A 196 -1.70 5.75 25.13
CA ASN A 196 -3.05 5.67 24.56
C ASN A 196 -3.08 4.81 23.30
N GLU A 197 -2.13 5.03 22.39
CA GLU A 197 -2.07 4.29 21.13
C GLU A 197 -1.69 2.81 21.35
N TYR A 198 -0.75 2.52 22.23
CA TYR A 198 -0.42 1.13 22.61
C TYR A 198 -1.61 0.42 23.26
N ASN A 199 -2.41 1.11 24.07
CA ASN A 199 -3.64 0.55 24.64
C ASN A 199 -4.66 0.19 23.56
N ILE A 200 -4.76 1.00 22.50
CA ILE A 200 -5.62 0.68 21.35
C ILE A 200 -5.07 -0.53 20.61
N GLY A 201 -3.76 -0.57 20.35
CA GLY A 201 -3.09 -1.69 19.69
C GLY A 201 -3.33 -3.02 20.43
N ILE A 202 -3.16 -3.04 21.75
CA ILE A 202 -3.42 -4.24 22.58
C ILE A 202 -4.88 -4.68 22.52
N LYS A 203 -5.84 -3.75 22.44
CA LYS A 203 -7.25 -4.10 22.24
C LYS A 203 -7.51 -4.73 20.87
N LYS A 204 -6.71 -4.38 19.86
CA LYS A 204 -6.79 -4.95 18.51
C LYS A 204 -6.17 -6.34 18.45
N ASP A 205 -4.98 -6.49 19.00
CA ASP A 205 -4.31 -7.77 19.14
C ASP A 205 -3.71 -7.95 20.55
N PRO A 206 -4.41 -8.66 21.43
CA PRO A 206 -3.93 -8.96 22.78
C PRO A 206 -2.78 -9.97 22.82
N THR A 207 -2.36 -10.50 21.65
CA THR A 207 -1.29 -11.51 21.55
C THR A 207 -0.01 -10.96 20.96
N ASP A 208 0.01 -9.70 20.53
CA ASP A 208 1.21 -9.04 20.03
C ASP A 208 2.17 -8.69 21.18
N SER A 209 3.26 -9.43 21.29
CA SER A 209 4.26 -9.27 22.34
C SER A 209 4.99 -7.93 22.27
N LEU A 210 5.20 -7.38 21.05
CA LEU A 210 5.94 -6.15 20.84
C LEU A 210 5.23 -4.94 21.45
N ILE A 211 3.89 -4.87 21.33
CA ILE A 211 3.14 -3.74 21.87
C ILE A 211 3.20 -3.71 23.39
N TYR A 212 3.18 -4.88 24.05
CA TYR A 212 3.38 -4.96 25.49
C TYR A 212 4.79 -4.50 25.88
N ALA A 213 5.84 -4.90 25.12
CA ALA A 213 7.20 -4.47 25.34
C ALA A 213 7.35 -2.94 25.26
N ASN A 214 6.82 -2.35 24.18
CA ASN A 214 6.86 -0.90 23.97
C ASN A 214 6.10 -0.15 25.06
N ARG A 215 4.89 -0.63 25.45
CA ARG A 215 4.13 -0.02 26.53
C ARG A 215 4.84 -0.13 27.88
N ALA A 216 5.53 -1.24 28.12
CA ALA A 216 6.30 -1.44 29.34
C ALA A 216 7.43 -0.41 29.47
N ASN A 217 8.16 -0.16 28.38
CA ASN A 217 9.22 0.87 28.34
C ASN A 217 8.66 2.23 28.77
N ILE A 218 7.53 2.64 28.19
CA ILE A 218 6.92 3.95 28.53
C ILE A 218 6.41 4.00 29.97
N LYS A 219 5.81 2.93 30.48
CA LYS A 219 5.41 2.88 31.90
C LYS A 219 6.62 3.01 32.83
N PHE A 220 7.73 2.35 32.49
CA PHE A 220 8.96 2.44 33.25
C PHE A 220 9.53 3.86 33.26
N GLU A 221 9.59 4.52 32.12
CA GLU A 221 10.01 5.93 31.98
C GLU A 221 9.10 6.90 32.80
N LEU A 222 7.83 6.56 32.97
CA LEU A 222 6.89 7.33 33.76
C LEU A 222 6.88 6.97 35.27
N GLY A 223 7.73 6.03 35.70
CA GLY A 223 7.84 5.57 37.07
C GLY A 223 6.77 4.56 37.51
N ASP A 224 5.96 4.04 36.57
CA ASP A 224 5.02 2.93 36.85
C ASP A 224 5.75 1.58 36.72
N GLU A 225 6.61 1.29 37.69
CA GLU A 225 7.42 0.08 37.71
C GLU A 225 6.56 -1.20 37.76
N GLU A 226 5.45 -1.19 38.52
CA GLU A 226 4.56 -2.34 38.65
C GLU A 226 3.85 -2.64 37.30
N GLY A 227 3.30 -1.60 36.67
CA GLY A 227 2.68 -1.71 35.37
C GLY A 227 3.66 -2.09 34.26
N ALA A 228 4.87 -1.57 34.30
CA ALA A 228 5.95 -1.94 33.38
C ALA A 228 6.31 -3.42 33.50
N CYS A 229 6.53 -3.88 34.75
CA CYS A 229 6.87 -5.27 35.02
C CYS A 229 5.74 -6.25 34.59
N SER A 230 4.50 -5.87 34.81
CA SER A 230 3.34 -6.65 34.32
C SER A 230 3.39 -6.83 32.79
N ASP A 231 3.65 -5.74 32.06
CA ASP A 231 3.72 -5.77 30.61
C ASP A 231 4.96 -6.54 30.11
N TYR A 232 6.16 -6.38 30.71
CA TYR A 232 7.33 -7.17 30.35
C TYR A 232 7.11 -8.68 30.55
N LYS A 233 6.49 -9.08 31.65
CA LYS A 233 6.11 -10.49 31.89
C LYS A 233 5.10 -10.98 30.86
N LYS A 234 4.17 -10.13 30.47
CA LYS A 234 3.17 -10.49 29.45
C LYS A 234 3.81 -10.65 28.08
N SER A 235 4.71 -9.72 27.68
CA SER A 235 5.48 -9.80 26.44
C SER A 235 6.31 -11.09 26.37
N SER A 236 7.07 -11.39 27.44
CA SER A 236 7.84 -12.64 27.55
C SER A 236 6.96 -13.90 27.39
N LYS A 237 5.79 -13.94 28.05
CA LYS A 237 4.82 -15.06 27.94
C LYS A 237 4.27 -15.21 26.52
N LEU A 238 4.23 -14.14 25.75
CA LEU A 238 3.77 -14.12 24.37
C LEU A 238 4.88 -14.45 23.35
N GLY A 239 6.09 -14.76 23.83
CA GLY A 239 7.20 -15.25 23.00
C GLY A 239 8.28 -14.22 22.69
N ASP A 240 8.29 -13.06 23.36
CA ASP A 240 9.38 -12.12 23.24
C ASP A 240 10.63 -12.66 23.95
N GLU A 241 11.59 -13.11 23.15
CA GLU A 241 12.86 -13.68 23.65
C GLU A 241 13.69 -12.61 24.37
N GLY A 242 13.75 -11.36 23.85
CA GLY A 242 14.49 -10.27 24.44
C GLY A 242 14.02 -9.96 25.85
N ASN A 243 12.71 -9.82 26.08
CA ASN A 243 12.15 -9.62 27.40
C ASN A 243 12.30 -10.86 28.30
N THR A 244 12.29 -12.05 27.73
CA THR A 244 12.56 -13.29 28.48
C THR A 244 13.98 -13.32 29.00
N GLU A 245 14.96 -12.98 28.18
CA GLU A 245 16.37 -12.87 28.56
C GLU A 245 16.60 -11.75 29.58
N TRP A 246 16.01 -10.56 29.34
CA TRP A 246 16.11 -9.43 30.25
C TRP A 246 15.56 -9.76 31.65
N LEU A 247 14.38 -10.38 31.75
CA LEU A 247 13.79 -10.81 33.05
C LEU A 247 14.69 -11.79 33.79
N ASN A 248 15.52 -12.56 33.10
CA ASN A 248 16.48 -13.49 33.69
C ASN A 248 17.83 -12.83 34.01
N SER A 249 18.09 -11.63 33.52
CA SER A 249 19.28 -10.87 33.76
C SER A 249 19.35 -10.28 35.18
N LYS A 250 20.48 -9.69 35.53
CA LYS A 250 20.64 -8.98 36.78
C LYS A 250 19.76 -7.74 36.85
N GLU A 251 19.63 -7.06 35.73
CA GLU A 251 18.87 -5.82 35.55
C GLU A 251 17.35 -6.06 35.68
N GLY A 252 16.86 -7.17 35.13
CA GLY A 252 15.41 -7.53 35.17
C GLY A 252 14.96 -8.26 36.44
N LYS A 253 15.91 -8.63 37.31
CA LYS A 253 15.63 -9.46 38.50
C LYS A 253 14.61 -8.84 39.46
N TRP A 254 14.58 -7.51 39.57
CA TRP A 254 13.60 -6.79 40.38
C TRP A 254 12.17 -7.08 39.91
N CYS A 255 11.93 -6.99 38.59
CA CYS A 255 10.64 -7.28 37.98
C CYS A 255 10.30 -8.77 38.10
N LYS A 256 11.26 -9.68 37.81
CA LYS A 256 11.02 -11.12 37.90
C LYS A 256 10.50 -11.53 39.26
N ASN A 257 11.05 -10.96 40.35
CA ASN A 257 10.69 -11.29 41.72
C ASN A 257 9.45 -10.55 42.24
N MET A 258 8.97 -9.54 41.52
CA MET A 258 7.77 -8.79 41.89
C MET A 258 6.54 -9.70 41.82
N LYS A 259 5.76 -9.73 42.89
CA LYS A 259 4.48 -10.47 42.94
C LYS A 259 3.38 -9.56 42.37
N ILE A 260 2.99 -9.82 41.12
CA ILE A 260 1.94 -9.09 40.42
C ILE A 260 0.87 -10.11 40.06
#